data_df91ece2fb6815370c58c6703e421f6d
#
_entry.id   df91ece2fb6815370c58c6703e421f6d
#
_cell.length_a   1.000
_cell.length_b   1.000
_cell.length_c   1.000
_cell.angle_alpha   90.00
_cell.angle_beta   90.00
_cell.angle_gamma   90.00
#
_symmetry.space_group_name_H-M   'P 1'
#
loop_
_entity.id
_entity.type
_entity.pdbx_description
1 polymer ?
#
loop_
_entity_poly.entity_id
_entity_poly.type
_entity_poly.pdbx_seq_one_letter_code
_entity_poly.pdbx_strand_id
1 'polypeptide(L)'
;MSTPATPTSCDILVFGGTGDLALHKLLPALYRLHREDRLPADTRIFALARSALDNAAFLALAERNVRAVVARSEFAAEQWKGFAARLDYLAMDASQSADFGRLARHLKSSEGRVLVHYLATSPSLFAPIAQNLSIAGLAGPQARIVLEKPLGHSLDSAGAINQSIGRVFDESRVFRIDHYLGKETVQNLMALRFANALFEPVWRAAHIDHVQISVNETLGVENRGGYYDHAGAMRDMVQNHLLQLLCLVAMEAPVRFDAEAVRNEKLKVLQALKPISGLDVQDKTVRGQYAAGRIGGQEVPAYYFEKNVDNDSDTETFVALQAEVENWRWAGVPFYLRTGKRMARKCSEIVIQFKPVPHSLIDGGGGPANRLWIRLQPEERISVQLMAKTPGKGMQLEPVELDLNLAEALSRNKRRWDAYERLLLDVIEGDSTLFMRRDEVEAAWGWVDPILAGWREHYQSPRPYPAGSNGPEQAQLLLELQGRRWLE
;
A
#
# COMPACT_ATOMS: atom_id res chain seq x y z
N MET A 1 -4.43 -17.77 -21.02
CA MET A 1 -2.97 -17.54 -21.05
C MET A 1 -2.34 -18.44 -20.02
N SER A 2 -1.29 -19.18 -20.37
CA SER A 2 -0.54 -20.00 -19.42
C SER A 2 0.12 -19.08 -18.40
N THR A 3 -0.09 -19.35 -17.12
CA THR A 3 0.70 -18.75 -16.03
C THR A 3 2.18 -18.88 -16.42
N PRO A 4 3.00 -17.83 -16.35
CA PRO A 4 4.43 -17.95 -16.61
C PRO A 4 4.97 -19.07 -15.72
N ALA A 5 5.74 -20.00 -16.31
CA ALA A 5 6.30 -21.10 -15.56
C ALA A 5 7.26 -20.53 -14.49
N THR A 6 7.08 -20.92 -13.24
CA THR A 6 7.97 -20.54 -12.14
C THR A 6 9.41 -20.87 -12.54
N PRO A 7 10.36 -19.91 -12.53
CA PRO A 7 11.73 -20.18 -12.92
C PRO A 7 12.35 -21.25 -12.01
N THR A 8 13.22 -22.08 -12.57
CA THR A 8 13.89 -23.15 -11.79
C THR A 8 15.00 -22.60 -10.91
N SER A 9 15.53 -21.42 -11.21
CA SER A 9 16.65 -20.80 -10.50
C SER A 9 16.48 -19.28 -10.39
N CYS A 10 16.82 -18.74 -9.22
CA CYS A 10 16.70 -17.32 -8.92
C CYS A 10 17.79 -16.86 -7.95
N ASP A 11 18.35 -15.67 -8.18
CA ASP A 11 19.21 -14.97 -7.24
C ASP A 11 18.51 -13.70 -6.77
N ILE A 12 18.33 -13.55 -5.47
CA ILE A 12 17.70 -12.39 -4.85
C ILE A 12 18.76 -11.57 -4.13
N LEU A 13 19.03 -10.36 -4.60
CA LEU A 13 20.00 -9.44 -4.04
C LEU A 13 19.27 -8.36 -3.25
N VAL A 14 19.37 -8.37 -1.93
CA VAL A 14 18.70 -7.43 -1.05
C VAL A 14 19.69 -6.32 -0.66
N PHE A 15 19.63 -5.19 -1.34
CA PHE A 15 20.38 -3.99 -0.96
C PHE A 15 19.77 -3.38 0.30
N GLY A 16 20.57 -3.17 1.34
CA GLY A 16 20.08 -2.83 2.67
C GLY A 16 19.71 -4.06 3.51
N GLY A 17 20.37 -5.18 3.28
CA GLY A 17 20.08 -6.50 3.86
C GLY A 17 20.15 -6.59 5.40
N THR A 18 20.71 -5.59 6.09
CA THR A 18 20.71 -5.48 7.57
C THR A 18 19.72 -4.43 8.10
N GLY A 19 18.93 -3.81 7.21
CA GLY A 19 17.92 -2.82 7.57
C GLY A 19 16.62 -3.44 8.09
N ASP A 20 15.77 -2.62 8.72
CA ASP A 20 14.51 -3.05 9.33
C ASP A 20 13.59 -3.77 8.36
N LEU A 21 13.47 -3.27 7.13
CA LEU A 21 12.62 -3.90 6.11
C LEU A 21 13.12 -5.30 5.77
N ALA A 22 14.43 -5.45 5.55
CA ALA A 22 15.02 -6.74 5.22
C ALA A 22 14.84 -7.74 6.36
N LEU A 23 15.16 -7.34 7.61
CA LEU A 23 15.15 -8.22 8.77
C LEU A 23 13.75 -8.56 9.28
N HIS A 24 12.79 -7.60 9.23
CA HIS A 24 11.47 -7.79 9.81
C HIS A 24 10.36 -8.10 8.79
N LYS A 25 10.64 -7.96 7.49
CA LYS A 25 9.65 -8.22 6.43
C LYS A 25 10.16 -9.20 5.38
N LEU A 26 11.27 -8.90 4.69
CA LEU A 26 11.70 -9.69 3.54
C LEU A 26 12.22 -11.07 3.94
N LEU A 27 13.15 -11.16 4.91
CA LEU A 27 13.68 -12.45 5.35
C LEU A 27 12.60 -13.35 5.99
N PRO A 28 11.67 -12.85 6.84
CA PRO A 28 10.54 -13.64 7.31
C PRO A 28 9.64 -14.14 6.18
N ALA A 29 9.35 -13.30 5.18
CA ALA A 29 8.55 -13.69 4.02
C ALA A 29 9.24 -14.77 3.18
N LEU A 30 10.53 -14.59 2.87
CA LEU A 30 11.35 -15.58 2.15
C LEU A 30 11.48 -16.90 2.93
N TYR A 31 11.60 -16.84 4.26
CA TYR A 31 11.62 -18.04 5.10
C TYR A 31 10.28 -18.81 5.01
N ARG A 32 9.14 -18.11 5.07
CA ARG A 32 7.83 -18.74 4.94
C ARG A 32 7.64 -19.37 3.56
N LEU A 33 8.04 -18.67 2.48
CA LEU A 33 8.03 -19.21 1.13
C LEU A 33 8.92 -20.44 0.97
N HIS A 34 10.12 -20.42 1.59
CA HIS A 34 11.01 -21.59 1.64
C HIS A 34 10.33 -22.79 2.33
N ARG A 35 9.73 -22.56 3.49
CA ARG A 35 9.06 -23.61 4.27
C ARG A 35 7.88 -24.26 3.53
N GLU A 36 7.22 -23.51 2.66
CA GLU A 36 6.09 -23.96 1.86
C GLU A 36 6.49 -24.47 0.47
N ASP A 37 7.80 -24.64 0.22
CA ASP A 37 8.35 -25.08 -1.07
C ASP A 37 7.88 -24.24 -2.26
N ARG A 38 7.70 -22.90 -2.03
CA ARG A 38 7.26 -21.94 -3.04
C ARG A 38 8.40 -21.20 -3.73
N LEU A 39 9.58 -21.15 -3.13
CA LEU A 39 10.76 -20.61 -3.81
C LEU A 39 11.23 -21.59 -4.89
N PRO A 40 11.77 -21.08 -6.01
CA PRO A 40 12.48 -21.92 -6.97
C PRO A 40 13.50 -22.83 -6.28
N ALA A 41 13.63 -24.05 -6.76
CA ALA A 41 14.47 -25.07 -6.10
C ALA A 41 15.91 -24.60 -5.90
N ASP A 42 16.45 -23.92 -6.90
CA ASP A 42 17.79 -23.31 -6.84
C ASP A 42 17.68 -21.79 -6.63
N THR A 43 17.26 -21.36 -5.41
CA THR A 43 17.21 -19.95 -5.01
C THR A 43 18.39 -19.64 -4.10
N ARG A 44 19.14 -18.58 -4.41
CA ARG A 44 20.17 -18.00 -3.55
C ARG A 44 19.74 -16.59 -3.13
N ILE A 45 20.02 -16.19 -1.90
CA ILE A 45 19.62 -14.88 -1.34
C ILE A 45 20.87 -14.19 -0.82
N PHE A 46 21.20 -13.05 -1.37
CA PHE A 46 22.39 -12.26 -1.03
C PHE A 46 21.94 -11.00 -0.27
N ALA A 47 22.28 -10.92 1.00
CA ALA A 47 22.07 -9.72 1.79
C ALA A 47 23.30 -8.79 1.64
N LEU A 48 23.07 -7.58 1.17
CA LEU A 48 24.08 -6.60 0.81
C LEU A 48 23.95 -5.38 1.72
N ALA A 49 24.95 -5.04 2.51
CA ALA A 49 24.92 -3.89 3.40
C ALA A 49 26.33 -3.41 3.77
N ARG A 50 26.43 -2.19 4.33
CA ARG A 50 27.70 -1.60 4.75
C ARG A 50 28.27 -2.20 6.05
N SER A 51 27.44 -2.89 6.83
CA SER A 51 27.87 -3.47 8.10
C SER A 51 29.02 -4.47 7.89
N ALA A 52 30.09 -4.32 8.64
CA ALA A 52 31.26 -5.22 8.58
C ALA A 52 30.94 -6.52 9.35
N LEU A 53 30.08 -7.36 8.78
CA LEU A 53 29.73 -8.68 9.30
C LEU A 53 30.35 -9.75 8.40
N ASP A 54 30.71 -10.88 9.00
CA ASP A 54 30.91 -12.12 8.25
C ASP A 54 29.56 -12.85 8.06
N ASN A 55 29.57 -13.91 7.26
CA ASN A 55 28.36 -14.66 6.96
C ASN A 55 27.74 -15.31 8.22
N ALA A 56 28.55 -15.79 9.15
CA ALA A 56 28.09 -16.43 10.38
C ALA A 56 27.39 -15.43 11.31
N ALA A 57 27.93 -14.22 11.48
CA ALA A 57 27.33 -13.17 12.25
C ALA A 57 26.01 -12.67 11.60
N PHE A 58 25.96 -12.56 10.27
CA PHE A 58 24.74 -12.23 9.55
C PHE A 58 23.66 -13.31 9.73
N LEU A 59 24.00 -14.59 9.58
CA LEU A 59 23.04 -15.69 9.77
C LEU A 59 22.43 -15.68 11.19
N ALA A 60 23.25 -15.43 12.21
CA ALA A 60 22.78 -15.31 13.59
C ALA A 60 21.83 -14.12 13.78
N LEU A 61 22.13 -12.97 13.13
CA LEU A 61 21.26 -11.80 13.10
C LEU A 61 19.92 -12.10 12.41
N ALA A 62 19.96 -12.72 11.25
CA ALA A 62 18.79 -13.10 10.46
C ALA A 62 17.90 -14.09 11.22
N GLU A 63 18.49 -15.14 11.83
CA GLU A 63 17.75 -16.12 12.63
C GLU A 63 17.00 -15.48 13.78
N ARG A 64 17.68 -14.64 14.55
CA ARG A 64 17.07 -13.94 15.69
C ARG A 64 15.84 -13.12 15.26
N ASN A 65 15.96 -12.37 14.14
CA ASN A 65 14.87 -11.52 13.66
C ASN A 65 13.72 -12.34 13.04
N VAL A 66 14.01 -13.39 12.26
CA VAL A 66 12.98 -14.29 11.72
C VAL A 66 12.22 -14.97 12.87
N ARG A 67 12.90 -15.47 13.89
CA ARG A 67 12.28 -16.06 15.09
C ARG A 67 11.38 -15.07 15.86
N ALA A 68 11.71 -13.79 15.87
CA ALA A 68 10.93 -12.78 16.54
C ALA A 68 9.62 -12.43 15.80
N VAL A 69 9.61 -12.58 14.47
CA VAL A 69 8.47 -12.19 13.61
C VAL A 69 7.57 -13.37 13.25
N VAL A 70 8.17 -14.54 13.00
CA VAL A 70 7.43 -15.74 12.62
C VAL A 70 6.84 -16.40 13.86
N ALA A 71 5.58 -16.87 13.77
CA ALA A 71 4.93 -17.55 14.89
C ALA A 71 5.77 -18.76 15.36
N ARG A 72 5.79 -19.03 16.66
CA ARG A 72 6.56 -20.15 17.23
C ARG A 72 6.23 -21.51 16.59
N SER A 73 4.99 -21.71 16.21
CA SER A 73 4.51 -22.92 15.51
C SER A 73 4.99 -23.01 14.05
N GLU A 74 5.43 -21.89 13.49
CA GLU A 74 5.90 -21.81 12.11
C GLU A 74 7.44 -21.94 12.01
N PHE A 75 8.18 -21.71 13.10
CA PHE A 75 9.65 -21.82 13.11
C PHE A 75 10.09 -23.23 13.47
N ALA A 76 10.83 -23.89 12.58
CA ALA A 76 11.45 -25.20 12.81
C ALA A 76 12.95 -25.12 12.50
N ALA A 77 13.80 -25.73 13.37
CA ALA A 77 15.25 -25.65 13.25
C ALA A 77 15.78 -26.29 11.95
N GLU A 78 15.19 -27.39 11.50
CA GLU A 78 15.58 -28.04 10.23
C GLU A 78 15.21 -27.16 9.02
N GLN A 79 14.03 -26.54 9.03
CA GLN A 79 13.64 -25.60 7.98
C GLN A 79 14.53 -24.36 7.96
N TRP A 80 14.93 -23.87 9.16
CA TRP A 80 15.89 -22.78 9.25
C TRP A 80 17.23 -23.16 8.65
N LYS A 81 17.76 -24.35 8.95
CA LYS A 81 19.04 -24.85 8.40
C LYS A 81 19.00 -24.90 6.87
N GLY A 82 17.90 -25.39 6.29
CA GLY A 82 17.71 -25.40 4.84
C GLY A 82 17.63 -23.99 4.24
N PHE A 83 16.95 -23.06 4.91
CA PHE A 83 16.86 -21.67 4.49
C PHE A 83 18.20 -20.93 4.64
N ALA A 84 18.90 -21.11 5.76
CA ALA A 84 20.20 -20.51 6.01
C ALA A 84 21.25 -20.92 4.98
N ALA A 85 21.17 -22.14 4.45
CA ALA A 85 22.05 -22.60 3.37
C ALA A 85 21.85 -21.85 2.04
N ARG A 86 20.75 -21.12 1.88
CA ARG A 86 20.44 -20.25 0.72
C ARG A 86 20.86 -18.80 0.93
N LEU A 87 21.21 -18.42 2.18
CA LEU A 87 21.57 -17.05 2.55
C LEU A 87 23.08 -16.85 2.44
N ASP A 88 23.47 -15.74 1.85
CA ASP A 88 24.85 -15.27 1.84
C ASP A 88 24.90 -13.77 2.15
N TYR A 89 25.99 -13.32 2.74
CA TYR A 89 26.20 -11.93 3.12
C TYR A 89 27.44 -11.35 2.46
N LEU A 90 27.29 -10.18 1.87
CA LEU A 90 28.41 -9.43 1.32
C LEU A 90 28.43 -8.00 1.88
N ALA A 91 29.48 -7.68 2.65
CA ALA A 91 29.72 -6.32 3.10
C ALA A 91 30.09 -5.44 1.89
N MET A 92 29.24 -4.47 1.55
CA MET A 92 29.45 -3.55 0.43
C MET A 92 28.76 -2.20 0.64
N ASP A 93 29.33 -1.16 0.06
CA ASP A 93 28.68 0.15 -0.07
C ASP A 93 28.06 0.30 -1.45
N ALA A 94 26.74 0.37 -1.50
CA ALA A 94 25.98 0.50 -2.75
C ALA A 94 26.21 1.84 -3.48
N SER A 95 26.90 2.81 -2.88
CA SER A 95 27.35 4.04 -3.54
C SER A 95 28.67 3.87 -4.30
N GLN A 96 29.44 2.78 -4.02
CA GLN A 96 30.79 2.58 -4.56
C GLN A 96 30.79 1.60 -5.74
N SER A 97 31.16 2.08 -6.94
CA SER A 97 31.19 1.25 -8.16
C SER A 97 32.12 0.03 -8.06
N ALA A 98 33.25 0.15 -7.34
CA ALA A 98 34.20 -0.94 -7.16
C ALA A 98 33.56 -2.17 -6.47
N ASP A 99 32.61 -1.95 -5.58
CA ASP A 99 31.93 -3.02 -4.83
C ASP A 99 31.02 -3.86 -5.74
N PHE A 100 30.45 -3.27 -6.80
CA PHE A 100 29.66 -4.01 -7.79
C PHE A 100 30.55 -4.95 -8.64
N GLY A 101 31.80 -4.61 -8.88
CA GLY A 101 32.75 -5.54 -9.49
C GLY A 101 33.07 -6.75 -8.60
N ARG A 102 33.11 -6.57 -7.25
CA ARG A 102 33.22 -7.68 -6.30
C ARG A 102 31.94 -8.53 -6.29
N LEU A 103 30.77 -7.88 -6.26
CA LEU A 103 29.48 -8.53 -6.33
C LEU A 103 29.35 -9.39 -7.59
N ALA A 104 29.69 -8.86 -8.77
CA ALA A 104 29.63 -9.61 -10.02
C ALA A 104 30.53 -10.86 -10.00
N ARG A 105 31.74 -10.77 -9.42
CA ARG A 105 32.61 -11.93 -9.23
C ARG A 105 32.05 -12.94 -8.22
N HIS A 106 31.38 -12.48 -7.18
CA HIS A 106 30.73 -13.33 -6.18
C HIS A 106 29.55 -14.13 -6.76
N LEU A 107 28.83 -13.53 -7.72
CA LEU A 107 27.68 -14.14 -8.40
C LEU A 107 28.03 -15.09 -9.54
N LYS A 108 29.29 -15.50 -9.72
CA LYS A 108 29.93 -16.19 -10.85
C LYS A 108 29.14 -17.22 -11.67
N SER A 109 27.99 -17.68 -11.28
CA SER A 109 27.15 -18.68 -11.96
C SER A 109 25.70 -18.22 -12.13
N SER A 110 25.48 -16.92 -12.39
CA SER A 110 24.14 -16.37 -12.55
C SER A 110 23.63 -16.37 -14.00
N GLU A 111 24.38 -16.93 -14.94
CA GLU A 111 23.94 -17.02 -16.33
C GLU A 111 22.69 -17.91 -16.45
N GLY A 112 21.66 -17.37 -17.12
CA GLY A 112 20.37 -18.06 -17.27
C GLY A 112 19.46 -18.02 -16.04
N ARG A 113 19.88 -17.44 -14.90
CA ARG A 113 19.09 -17.30 -13.68
C ARG A 113 18.28 -16.00 -13.69
N VAL A 114 17.11 -16.01 -13.05
CA VAL A 114 16.42 -14.77 -12.75
C VAL A 114 17.21 -14.01 -11.66
N LEU A 115 17.49 -12.75 -11.89
CA LEU A 115 18.26 -11.90 -10.99
C LEU A 115 17.36 -10.79 -10.44
N VAL A 116 17.00 -10.86 -9.17
CA VAL A 116 16.13 -9.87 -8.51
C VAL A 116 16.98 -8.91 -7.69
N HIS A 117 17.01 -7.65 -8.07
CA HIS A 117 17.64 -6.55 -7.33
C HIS A 117 16.62 -5.85 -6.46
N TYR A 118 16.53 -6.20 -5.19
CA TYR A 118 15.59 -5.60 -4.25
C TYR A 118 16.24 -4.41 -3.51
N LEU A 119 15.78 -3.20 -3.76
CA LEU A 119 16.32 -1.96 -3.20
C LEU A 119 15.59 -1.58 -1.90
N ALA A 120 15.98 -2.22 -0.79
CA ALA A 120 15.52 -1.88 0.58
C ALA A 120 16.39 -0.75 1.19
N THR A 121 16.67 0.29 0.40
CA THR A 121 17.57 1.40 0.73
C THR A 121 16.86 2.74 0.58
N SER A 122 17.54 3.84 0.97
CA SER A 122 17.07 5.20 0.67
C SER A 122 16.89 5.40 -0.85
N PRO A 123 15.85 6.13 -1.31
CA PRO A 123 15.64 6.46 -2.71
C PRO A 123 16.82 7.16 -3.39
N SER A 124 17.63 7.89 -2.63
CA SER A 124 18.87 8.52 -3.12
C SER A 124 19.88 7.54 -3.69
N LEU A 125 19.78 6.25 -3.33
CA LEU A 125 20.66 5.19 -3.82
C LEU A 125 20.09 4.45 -5.05
N PHE A 126 18.82 4.68 -5.43
CA PHE A 126 18.21 3.94 -6.55
C PHE A 126 18.94 4.15 -7.87
N ALA A 127 19.20 5.41 -8.24
CA ALA A 127 19.93 5.73 -9.45
C ALA A 127 21.40 5.24 -9.44
N PRO A 128 22.20 5.50 -8.40
CA PRO A 128 23.55 4.94 -8.31
C PRO A 128 23.60 3.42 -8.39
N ILE A 129 22.68 2.71 -7.70
CA ILE A 129 22.63 1.24 -7.75
C ILE A 129 22.32 0.78 -9.19
N ALA A 130 21.29 1.32 -9.83
CA ALA A 130 20.93 0.93 -11.18
C ALA A 130 22.08 1.13 -12.17
N GLN A 131 22.76 2.29 -12.13
CA GLN A 131 23.94 2.57 -12.95
C GLN A 131 25.07 1.57 -12.69
N ASN A 132 25.40 1.31 -11.45
CA ASN A 132 26.48 0.41 -11.08
C ASN A 132 26.15 -1.05 -11.47
N LEU A 133 24.89 -1.48 -11.37
CA LEU A 133 24.43 -2.78 -11.86
C LEU A 133 24.64 -2.91 -13.38
N SER A 134 24.34 -1.85 -14.14
CA SER A 134 24.57 -1.81 -15.58
C SER A 134 26.06 -1.93 -15.93
N ILE A 135 26.92 -1.14 -15.26
CA ILE A 135 28.37 -1.16 -15.47
C ILE A 135 28.96 -2.54 -15.13
N ALA A 136 28.47 -3.19 -14.07
CA ALA A 136 28.92 -4.50 -13.64
C ALA A 136 28.33 -5.67 -14.46
N GLY A 137 27.49 -5.41 -15.47
CA GLY A 137 26.85 -6.44 -16.30
C GLY A 137 25.75 -7.23 -15.58
N LEU A 138 25.20 -6.68 -14.46
CA LEU A 138 24.16 -7.30 -13.64
C LEU A 138 22.73 -6.88 -13.98
N ALA A 139 22.54 -6.05 -15.01
CA ALA A 139 21.25 -5.57 -15.50
C ALA A 139 20.78 -6.27 -16.79
N GLY A 140 21.19 -7.53 -17.01
CA GLY A 140 20.87 -8.32 -18.20
C GLY A 140 19.36 -8.59 -18.38
N PRO A 141 18.94 -9.29 -19.44
CA PRO A 141 17.50 -9.49 -19.79
C PRO A 141 16.69 -10.19 -18.70
N GLN A 142 17.31 -11.07 -17.91
CA GLN A 142 16.67 -11.77 -16.78
C GLN A 142 16.70 -10.99 -15.46
N ALA A 143 17.33 -9.80 -15.45
CA ALA A 143 17.41 -8.97 -14.26
C ALA A 143 16.13 -8.16 -14.06
N ARG A 144 15.64 -8.11 -12.83
CA ARG A 144 14.47 -7.35 -12.37
C ARG A 144 14.89 -6.44 -11.24
N ILE A 145 14.33 -5.25 -11.19
CA ILE A 145 14.60 -4.29 -10.11
C ILE A 145 13.33 -4.00 -9.33
N VAL A 146 13.43 -4.07 -8.01
CA VAL A 146 12.33 -3.80 -7.07
C VAL A 146 12.63 -2.51 -6.31
N LEU A 147 11.71 -1.58 -6.38
CA LEU A 147 11.81 -0.26 -5.74
C LEU A 147 10.79 -0.15 -4.61
N GLU A 148 11.29 0.14 -3.41
CA GLU A 148 10.46 0.43 -2.24
C GLU A 148 10.08 1.91 -2.16
N LYS A 149 9.00 2.19 -1.44
CA LYS A 149 8.63 3.56 -1.12
C LYS A 149 9.64 4.23 -0.17
N PRO A 150 9.80 5.57 -0.26
CA PRO A 150 9.07 6.49 -1.14
C PRO A 150 9.62 6.54 -2.56
N LEU A 151 8.72 6.63 -3.54
CA LEU A 151 9.06 6.81 -4.96
C LEU A 151 9.05 8.32 -5.31
N GLY A 152 10.03 9.02 -4.75
CA GLY A 152 10.08 10.48 -4.80
C GLY A 152 9.30 11.16 -3.67
N HIS A 153 9.37 12.49 -3.65
CA HIS A 153 8.65 13.39 -2.72
C HIS A 153 7.88 14.50 -3.47
N SER A 154 7.94 14.51 -4.80
CA SER A 154 7.25 15.39 -5.76
C SER A 154 7.24 14.73 -7.12
N LEU A 155 6.47 15.28 -8.07
CA LEU A 155 6.44 14.84 -9.47
C LEU A 155 7.85 14.87 -10.09
N ASP A 156 8.59 15.95 -9.89
CA ASP A 156 9.94 16.10 -10.44
C ASP A 156 10.90 15.04 -9.91
N SER A 157 10.90 14.81 -8.60
CA SER A 157 11.78 13.81 -7.99
C SER A 157 11.41 12.38 -8.38
N ALA A 158 10.11 12.08 -8.50
CA ALA A 158 9.63 10.79 -9.00
C ALA A 158 10.01 10.59 -10.47
N GLY A 159 9.85 11.63 -11.30
CA GLY A 159 10.29 11.65 -12.70
C GLY A 159 11.79 11.39 -12.85
N ALA A 160 12.62 12.01 -12.00
CA ALA A 160 14.06 11.81 -12.00
C ALA A 160 14.46 10.37 -11.64
N ILE A 161 13.82 9.77 -10.63
CA ILE A 161 14.01 8.36 -10.27
C ILE A 161 13.60 7.47 -11.42
N ASN A 162 12.41 7.65 -11.96
CA ASN A 162 11.88 6.87 -13.09
C ASN A 162 12.77 6.95 -14.33
N GLN A 163 13.25 8.15 -14.67
CA GLN A 163 14.17 8.34 -15.79
C GLN A 163 15.49 7.61 -15.59
N SER A 164 16.06 7.69 -14.38
CA SER A 164 17.33 7.05 -14.06
C SER A 164 17.24 5.52 -14.13
N ILE A 165 16.17 4.95 -13.58
CA ILE A 165 15.90 3.51 -13.64
C ILE A 165 15.61 3.07 -15.09
N GLY A 166 14.78 3.83 -15.82
CA GLY A 166 14.38 3.51 -17.19
C GLY A 166 15.51 3.58 -18.23
N ARG A 167 16.66 4.18 -17.90
CA ARG A 167 17.87 4.11 -18.72
C ARG A 167 18.55 2.73 -18.65
N VAL A 168 18.26 1.94 -17.64
CA VAL A 168 18.93 0.66 -17.35
C VAL A 168 17.96 -0.51 -17.50
N PHE A 169 16.73 -0.36 -17.03
CA PHE A 169 15.72 -1.42 -17.01
C PHE A 169 14.48 -1.00 -17.79
N ASP A 170 14.02 -1.86 -18.69
CA ASP A 170 12.71 -1.69 -19.32
C ASP A 170 11.60 -1.76 -18.27
N GLU A 171 10.50 -1.04 -18.49
CA GLU A 171 9.39 -0.95 -17.52
C GLU A 171 8.81 -2.31 -17.15
N SER A 172 8.81 -3.29 -18.03
CA SER A 172 8.39 -4.68 -17.78
C SER A 172 9.24 -5.41 -16.73
N ARG A 173 10.42 -4.88 -16.40
CA ARG A 173 11.37 -5.43 -15.43
C ARG A 173 11.52 -4.57 -14.16
N VAL A 174 10.69 -3.51 -14.02
CA VAL A 174 10.69 -2.61 -12.87
C VAL A 174 9.44 -2.86 -12.03
N PHE A 175 9.65 -3.20 -10.76
CA PHE A 175 8.61 -3.54 -9.81
C PHE A 175 8.56 -2.48 -8.69
N ARG A 176 7.61 -1.53 -8.78
CA ARG A 176 7.41 -0.49 -7.75
C ARG A 176 6.38 -0.97 -6.75
N ILE A 177 6.81 -1.17 -5.51
CA ILE A 177 5.97 -1.74 -4.46
C ILE A 177 5.01 -0.71 -3.86
N ASP A 178 3.74 -1.08 -3.90
CA ASP A 178 2.76 -0.68 -2.90
C ASP A 178 2.26 -1.94 -2.18
N HIS A 179 2.67 -2.13 -0.93
CA HIS A 179 2.34 -3.35 -0.20
C HIS A 179 0.83 -3.55 0.06
N TYR A 180 -0.01 -2.51 -0.10
CA TYR A 180 -1.47 -2.65 -0.06
C TYR A 180 -1.99 -3.50 -1.21
N LEU A 181 -1.41 -3.38 -2.40
CA LEU A 181 -1.79 -4.20 -3.55
C LEU A 181 -1.49 -5.69 -3.36
N GLY A 182 -0.50 -6.02 -2.54
CA GLY A 182 -0.17 -7.39 -2.17
C GLY A 182 -1.12 -8.04 -1.15
N LYS A 183 -2.04 -7.27 -0.52
CA LYS A 183 -3.01 -7.82 0.44
C LYS A 183 -4.11 -8.57 -0.29
N GLU A 184 -4.43 -9.78 0.16
CA GLU A 184 -5.49 -10.61 -0.44
C GLU A 184 -6.86 -9.91 -0.46
N THR A 185 -7.19 -9.15 0.58
CA THR A 185 -8.44 -8.37 0.64
C THR A 185 -8.52 -7.27 -0.41
N VAL A 186 -7.39 -6.64 -0.74
CA VAL A 186 -7.35 -5.64 -1.82
C VAL A 186 -7.55 -6.33 -3.18
N GLN A 187 -6.95 -7.50 -3.39
CA GLN A 187 -7.17 -8.30 -4.59
C GLN A 187 -8.60 -8.83 -4.69
N ASN A 188 -9.21 -9.19 -3.55
CA ASN A 188 -10.61 -9.60 -3.47
C ASN A 188 -11.59 -8.50 -3.91
N LEU A 189 -11.21 -7.21 -3.86
CA LEU A 189 -12.03 -6.13 -4.43
C LEU A 189 -12.24 -6.31 -5.94
N MET A 190 -11.21 -6.72 -6.66
CA MET A 190 -11.33 -7.00 -8.10
C MET A 190 -12.20 -8.25 -8.35
N ALA A 191 -12.04 -9.30 -7.55
CA ALA A 191 -12.90 -10.47 -7.63
C ALA A 191 -14.35 -10.14 -7.28
N LEU A 192 -14.60 -9.33 -6.24
CA LEU A 192 -15.93 -8.88 -5.86
C LEU A 192 -16.62 -8.15 -7.02
N ARG A 193 -15.92 -7.24 -7.68
CA ARG A 193 -16.46 -6.44 -8.77
C ARG A 193 -16.62 -7.23 -10.07
N PHE A 194 -15.59 -7.96 -10.50
CA PHE A 194 -15.51 -8.49 -11.86
C PHE A 194 -15.85 -9.97 -12.00
N ALA A 195 -15.96 -10.71 -10.88
CA ALA A 195 -16.39 -12.12 -10.88
C ALA A 195 -17.85 -12.30 -10.40
N ASN A 196 -18.55 -11.20 -10.02
CA ASN A 196 -19.92 -11.26 -9.52
C ASN A 196 -20.85 -10.33 -10.30
N ALA A 197 -21.87 -10.89 -10.94
CA ALA A 197 -22.83 -10.13 -11.74
C ALA A 197 -23.71 -9.17 -10.92
N LEU A 198 -23.71 -9.27 -9.58
CA LEU A 198 -24.56 -8.46 -8.70
C LEU A 198 -24.04 -7.03 -8.53
N PHE A 199 -22.72 -6.79 -8.58
CA PHE A 199 -22.14 -5.51 -8.19
C PHE A 199 -21.89 -4.57 -9.38
N GLU A 200 -21.30 -5.06 -10.45
CA GLU A 200 -20.87 -4.19 -11.56
C GLU A 200 -22.02 -3.38 -12.21
N PRO A 201 -23.25 -3.90 -12.37
CA PRO A 201 -24.36 -3.12 -12.91
C PRO A 201 -24.73 -1.88 -12.08
N VAL A 202 -24.55 -1.96 -10.75
CA VAL A 202 -24.86 -0.87 -9.81
C VAL A 202 -23.62 -0.05 -9.41
N TRP A 203 -22.45 -0.36 -9.95
CA TRP A 203 -21.17 0.27 -9.61
C TRP A 203 -20.91 1.54 -10.41
N ARG A 204 -21.80 2.51 -10.28
CA ARG A 204 -21.75 3.78 -11.04
C ARG A 204 -22.56 4.90 -10.37
N ALA A 205 -22.36 6.13 -10.83
CA ALA A 205 -23.03 7.34 -10.34
C ALA A 205 -24.57 7.27 -10.31
N ALA A 206 -25.20 6.44 -11.14
CA ALA A 206 -26.65 6.24 -11.10
C ALA A 206 -27.14 5.64 -9.77
N HIS A 207 -26.31 4.82 -9.10
CA HIS A 207 -26.70 4.07 -7.90
C HIS A 207 -25.87 4.40 -6.66
N ILE A 208 -24.64 4.89 -6.81
CA ILE A 208 -23.74 5.23 -5.71
C ILE A 208 -23.88 6.70 -5.36
N ASP A 209 -24.05 7.01 -4.06
CA ASP A 209 -24.10 8.37 -3.54
C ASP A 209 -22.69 8.90 -3.29
N HIS A 210 -21.86 8.14 -2.58
CA HIS A 210 -20.45 8.47 -2.32
C HIS A 210 -19.65 7.24 -1.94
N VAL A 211 -18.32 7.40 -1.97
CA VAL A 211 -17.35 6.40 -1.53
C VAL A 211 -16.50 6.99 -0.41
N GLN A 212 -16.20 6.19 0.62
CA GLN A 212 -15.26 6.57 1.68
C GLN A 212 -14.12 5.54 1.73
N ILE A 213 -12.88 6.02 1.76
CA ILE A 213 -11.68 5.19 1.90
C ILE A 213 -10.91 5.71 3.12
N SER A 214 -10.85 4.90 4.18
CA SER A 214 -10.17 5.27 5.43
C SER A 214 -9.01 4.32 5.70
N VAL A 215 -7.83 4.88 6.00
CA VAL A 215 -6.65 4.12 6.44
C VAL A 215 -6.09 4.80 7.67
N ASN A 216 -6.47 4.34 8.85
CA ASN A 216 -6.15 4.95 10.13
C ASN A 216 -5.22 4.07 10.94
N GLU A 217 -4.26 4.68 11.64
CA GLU A 217 -3.28 4.03 12.49
C GLU A 217 -3.41 4.53 13.94
N THR A 218 -3.35 3.62 14.91
CA THR A 218 -3.28 3.97 16.35
C THR A 218 -1.85 4.31 16.79
N LEU A 219 -0.85 3.88 16.02
CA LEU A 219 0.56 4.20 16.26
C LEU A 219 0.88 5.63 15.83
N GLY A 220 1.88 6.22 16.48
CA GLY A 220 2.49 7.49 16.09
C GLY A 220 3.60 7.33 15.06
N VAL A 221 4.58 8.21 15.10
CA VAL A 221 5.76 8.15 14.22
C VAL A 221 6.88 7.29 14.80
N GLU A 222 6.81 6.97 16.09
CA GLU A 222 7.75 6.12 16.82
C GLU A 222 9.22 6.52 16.54
N ASN A 223 10.07 5.60 16.11
CA ASN A 223 11.48 5.88 15.79
C ASN A 223 11.69 6.54 14.41
N ARG A 224 10.62 6.83 13.66
CA ARG A 224 10.68 7.38 12.29
C ARG A 224 10.33 8.87 12.22
N GLY A 225 10.33 9.60 13.35
CA GLY A 225 9.96 11.03 13.39
C GLY A 225 10.70 11.85 12.34
N GLY A 226 12.02 11.77 12.27
CA GLY A 226 12.80 12.53 11.30
C GLY A 226 12.49 12.24 9.82
N TYR A 227 12.12 11.01 9.48
CA TYR A 227 11.63 10.70 8.13
C TYR A 227 10.23 11.27 7.91
N TYR A 228 9.34 11.05 8.87
CA TYR A 228 7.93 11.42 8.73
C TYR A 228 7.74 12.94 8.68
N ASP A 229 8.59 13.66 9.37
CA ASP A 229 8.56 15.13 9.42
C ASP A 229 8.80 15.79 8.05
N HIS A 230 9.45 15.09 7.15
CA HIS A 230 9.67 15.52 5.77
C HIS A 230 8.65 14.91 4.79
N ALA A 231 7.94 13.85 5.18
CA ALA A 231 6.97 13.18 4.33
C ALA A 231 5.53 13.68 4.57
N GLY A 232 5.04 13.59 5.79
CA GLY A 232 3.65 13.85 6.14
C GLY A 232 2.69 12.76 5.64
N ALA A 233 1.44 12.84 6.07
CA ALA A 233 0.41 11.86 5.75
C ALA A 233 0.03 11.87 4.25
N MET A 234 0.12 13.03 3.59
CA MET A 234 -0.19 13.14 2.17
C MET A 234 0.76 12.29 1.32
N ARG A 235 2.08 12.43 1.53
CA ARG A 235 3.09 11.69 0.79
C ARG A 235 3.21 10.24 1.23
N ASP A 236 3.09 9.99 2.56
CA ASP A 236 3.29 8.63 3.10
C ASP A 236 2.09 7.71 2.82
N MET A 237 0.87 8.23 2.73
CA MET A 237 -0.34 7.43 2.65
C MET A 237 -1.27 7.76 1.47
N VAL A 238 -1.51 9.04 1.17
CA VAL A 238 -2.49 9.41 0.15
C VAL A 238 -1.94 9.16 -1.25
N GLN A 239 -0.75 9.67 -1.56
CA GLN A 239 -0.10 9.61 -2.87
C GLN A 239 0.07 8.16 -3.40
N ASN A 240 0.09 7.20 -2.50
CA ASN A 240 0.26 5.79 -2.82
C ASN A 240 -0.97 4.98 -2.44
N HIS A 241 -1.06 4.48 -1.22
CA HIS A 241 -2.06 3.51 -0.77
C HIS A 241 -3.50 3.93 -1.02
N LEU A 242 -3.89 5.18 -0.64
CA LEU A 242 -5.27 5.61 -0.80
C LEU A 242 -5.63 5.82 -2.27
N LEU A 243 -4.73 6.39 -3.07
CA LEU A 243 -4.97 6.53 -4.52
C LEU A 243 -5.00 5.18 -5.22
N GLN A 244 -4.19 4.19 -4.82
CA GLN A 244 -4.28 2.84 -5.36
C GLN A 244 -5.61 2.16 -5.01
N LEU A 245 -6.10 2.30 -3.76
CA LEU A 245 -7.42 1.81 -3.38
C LEU A 245 -8.54 2.52 -4.16
N LEU A 246 -8.44 3.84 -4.33
CA LEU A 246 -9.37 4.61 -5.16
C LEU A 246 -9.38 4.10 -6.60
N CYS A 247 -8.21 3.84 -7.20
CA CYS A 247 -8.11 3.27 -8.54
C CYS A 247 -8.82 1.93 -8.66
N LEU A 248 -8.61 1.00 -7.73
CA LEU A 248 -9.27 -0.31 -7.75
C LEU A 248 -10.79 -0.23 -7.57
N VAL A 249 -11.28 0.75 -6.80
CA VAL A 249 -12.72 1.02 -6.68
C VAL A 249 -13.27 1.64 -7.96
N ALA A 250 -12.54 2.57 -8.58
CA ALA A 250 -13.09 3.43 -9.64
C ALA A 250 -12.79 2.95 -11.06
N MET A 251 -11.83 2.05 -11.28
CA MET A 251 -11.42 1.59 -12.60
C MET A 251 -12.55 0.85 -13.34
N GLU A 252 -12.52 0.87 -14.67
CA GLU A 252 -13.34 0.01 -15.51
C GLU A 252 -12.89 -1.45 -15.43
N ALA A 253 -13.76 -2.37 -15.84
CA ALA A 253 -13.38 -3.77 -15.96
C ALA A 253 -12.27 -3.92 -17.02
N PRO A 254 -11.08 -4.46 -16.67
CA PRO A 254 -10.02 -4.65 -17.65
C PRO A 254 -10.45 -5.67 -18.70
N VAL A 255 -10.00 -5.50 -19.94
CA VAL A 255 -10.32 -6.42 -21.07
C VAL A 255 -9.85 -7.85 -20.83
N ARG A 256 -8.86 -8.00 -19.94
CA ARG A 256 -8.33 -9.28 -19.44
C ARG A 256 -7.58 -9.02 -18.13
N PHE A 257 -7.42 -10.08 -17.34
CA PHE A 257 -6.70 -9.98 -16.06
C PHE A 257 -5.20 -10.21 -16.27
N ASP A 258 -4.52 -9.16 -16.72
CA ASP A 258 -3.06 -9.12 -16.84
C ASP A 258 -2.53 -7.74 -16.43
N ALA A 259 -1.21 -7.67 -16.24
CA ALA A 259 -0.54 -6.48 -15.71
C ALA A 259 -0.82 -5.21 -16.53
N GLU A 260 -0.76 -5.28 -17.87
CA GLU A 260 -0.95 -4.10 -18.72
C GLU A 260 -2.42 -3.63 -18.67
N ALA A 261 -3.38 -4.55 -18.80
CA ALA A 261 -4.79 -4.20 -18.81
C ALA A 261 -5.23 -3.60 -17.47
N VAL A 262 -4.82 -4.19 -16.33
CA VAL A 262 -5.17 -3.67 -15.00
C VAL A 262 -4.53 -2.29 -14.75
N ARG A 263 -3.23 -2.13 -15.04
CA ARG A 263 -2.52 -0.85 -14.84
C ARG A 263 -3.03 0.24 -15.76
N ASN A 264 -3.44 -0.08 -16.99
CA ASN A 264 -4.08 0.88 -17.89
C ASN A 264 -5.40 1.42 -17.32
N GLU A 265 -6.24 0.56 -16.74
CA GLU A 265 -7.50 1.01 -16.13
C GLU A 265 -7.25 1.87 -14.87
N LYS A 266 -6.26 1.53 -14.04
CA LYS A 266 -5.87 2.38 -12.90
C LYS A 266 -5.38 3.75 -13.35
N LEU A 267 -4.51 3.80 -14.38
CA LEU A 267 -4.00 5.06 -14.92
C LEU A 267 -5.12 5.98 -15.42
N LYS A 268 -6.12 5.45 -16.10
CA LYS A 268 -7.29 6.23 -16.56
C LYS A 268 -8.02 6.90 -15.39
N VAL A 269 -8.11 6.24 -14.24
CA VAL A 269 -8.71 6.83 -13.03
C VAL A 269 -7.86 7.99 -12.53
N LEU A 270 -6.55 7.81 -12.39
CA LEU A 270 -5.64 8.88 -11.95
C LEU A 270 -5.68 10.10 -12.86
N GLN A 271 -5.74 9.87 -14.19
CA GLN A 271 -5.85 10.94 -15.19
C GLN A 271 -7.22 11.64 -15.18
N ALA A 272 -8.26 10.97 -14.69
CA ALA A 272 -9.62 11.52 -14.57
C ALA A 272 -9.86 12.18 -13.20
N LEU A 273 -8.90 12.20 -12.29
CA LEU A 273 -9.03 12.92 -11.02
C LEU A 273 -9.09 14.42 -11.28
N LYS A 274 -10.17 15.05 -10.79
CA LYS A 274 -10.31 16.50 -10.85
C LYS A 274 -9.19 17.16 -10.05
N PRO A 275 -8.45 18.11 -10.62
CA PRO A 275 -7.43 18.84 -9.89
C PRO A 275 -8.00 19.58 -8.67
N ILE A 276 -7.30 19.53 -7.55
CA ILE A 276 -7.58 20.32 -6.35
C ILE A 276 -6.42 21.30 -6.21
N SER A 277 -6.68 22.57 -6.44
CA SER A 277 -5.65 23.62 -6.40
C SER A 277 -6.26 24.98 -6.04
N GLY A 278 -5.42 25.96 -5.74
CA GLY A 278 -5.88 27.30 -5.37
C GLY A 278 -6.83 27.25 -4.17
N LEU A 279 -7.97 27.95 -4.24
CA LEU A 279 -8.95 28.01 -3.14
C LEU A 279 -9.67 26.68 -2.89
N ASP A 280 -9.79 25.80 -3.89
CA ASP A 280 -10.41 24.48 -3.72
C ASP A 280 -9.74 23.65 -2.63
N VAL A 281 -8.45 23.91 -2.35
CA VAL A 281 -7.70 23.23 -1.29
C VAL A 281 -8.32 23.48 0.08
N GLN A 282 -8.85 24.69 0.33
CA GLN A 282 -9.51 25.04 1.61
C GLN A 282 -10.83 24.33 1.82
N ASP A 283 -11.61 24.15 0.73
CA ASP A 283 -12.94 23.58 0.79
C ASP A 283 -12.94 22.04 0.70
N LYS A 284 -11.94 21.47 0.00
CA LYS A 284 -11.90 20.04 -0.31
C LYS A 284 -10.87 19.27 0.48
N THR A 285 -10.04 19.92 1.29
CA THR A 285 -8.99 19.23 2.05
C THR A 285 -8.90 19.72 3.50
N VAL A 286 -8.57 18.79 4.38
CA VAL A 286 -8.27 19.05 5.79
C VAL A 286 -6.96 18.38 6.12
N ARG A 287 -5.98 19.15 6.60
CA ARG A 287 -4.75 18.63 7.18
C ARG A 287 -4.77 18.78 8.70
N GLY A 288 -4.28 17.77 9.42
CA GLY A 288 -4.25 17.79 10.87
C GLY A 288 -2.94 17.30 11.45
N GLN A 289 -2.67 17.67 12.70
CA GLN A 289 -1.52 17.18 13.46
C GLN A 289 -1.98 16.73 14.86
N TYR A 290 -1.56 15.55 15.32
CA TYR A 290 -2.01 15.08 16.62
C TYR A 290 -1.37 15.87 17.78
N ALA A 291 -2.23 16.30 18.69
CA ALA A 291 -1.88 16.84 19.99
C ALA A 291 -1.77 15.70 21.02
N ALA A 292 -1.31 16.03 22.23
CA ALA A 292 -1.32 15.08 23.33
C ALA A 292 -2.73 14.50 23.58
N GLY A 293 -2.80 13.24 24.01
CA GLY A 293 -4.07 12.58 24.25
C GLY A 293 -3.88 11.22 24.91
N ARG A 294 -4.89 10.33 24.77
CA ARG A 294 -4.87 9.00 25.38
C ARG A 294 -5.25 7.92 24.37
N ILE A 295 -4.47 6.83 24.34
CA ILE A 295 -4.76 5.65 23.54
C ILE A 295 -4.69 4.43 24.43
N GLY A 296 -5.76 3.63 24.48
CA GLY A 296 -5.81 2.46 25.35
C GLY A 296 -5.59 2.78 26.85
N GLY A 297 -5.96 4.00 27.27
CA GLY A 297 -5.76 4.47 28.66
C GLY A 297 -4.37 5.04 28.95
N GLN A 298 -3.42 4.94 28.03
CA GLN A 298 -2.06 5.49 28.18
C GLN A 298 -1.98 6.90 27.58
N GLU A 299 -1.28 7.79 28.26
CA GLU A 299 -0.97 9.13 27.75
C GLU A 299 0.08 9.03 26.66
N VAL A 300 -0.13 9.77 25.58
CA VAL A 300 0.79 9.87 24.45
C VAL A 300 1.09 11.34 24.15
N PRO A 301 2.34 11.66 23.75
CA PRO A 301 2.74 13.04 23.51
C PRO A 301 2.10 13.63 22.25
N ALA A 302 2.16 14.95 22.12
CA ALA A 302 1.89 15.63 20.86
C ALA A 302 3.02 15.35 19.84
N TYR A 303 2.72 15.53 18.57
CA TYR A 303 3.62 15.23 17.46
C TYR A 303 4.98 15.91 17.57
N TYR A 304 5.01 17.20 17.89
CA TYR A 304 6.24 17.99 18.04
C TYR A 304 7.10 17.58 19.25
N PHE A 305 6.62 16.70 20.13
CA PHE A 305 7.42 16.09 21.21
C PHE A 305 7.93 14.69 20.84
N GLU A 306 7.58 14.18 19.66
CA GLU A 306 8.12 12.90 19.22
C GLU A 306 9.61 13.04 18.86
N LYS A 307 10.33 11.93 18.98
CA LYS A 307 11.79 11.91 18.76
C LYS A 307 12.14 12.27 17.30
N ASN A 308 13.09 13.19 17.14
CA ASN A 308 13.59 13.67 15.85
C ASN A 308 12.51 14.39 14.99
N VAL A 309 11.50 14.96 15.61
CA VAL A 309 10.55 15.89 14.99
C VAL A 309 10.96 17.30 15.35
N ASP A 310 10.83 18.24 14.43
CA ASP A 310 11.08 19.67 14.69
C ASP A 310 10.00 20.23 15.64
N ASN A 311 10.39 21.02 16.62
CA ASN A 311 9.45 21.61 17.58
C ASN A 311 8.43 22.55 16.92
N ASP A 312 8.80 23.17 15.79
CA ASP A 312 7.96 24.07 15.02
C ASP A 312 7.37 23.38 13.76
N SER A 313 7.39 22.04 13.70
CA SER A 313 6.91 21.29 12.56
C SER A 313 5.42 21.55 12.29
N ASP A 314 5.12 21.88 11.04
CA ASP A 314 3.76 21.99 10.50
C ASP A 314 3.38 20.78 9.63
N THR A 315 4.11 19.66 9.76
CA THR A 315 3.87 18.44 9.03
C THR A 315 2.55 17.82 9.47
N GLU A 316 1.72 17.48 8.50
CA GLU A 316 0.44 16.84 8.77
C GLU A 316 0.61 15.35 9.11
N THR A 317 -0.05 14.93 10.20
CA THR A 317 -0.19 13.53 10.61
C THR A 317 -1.57 12.95 10.32
N PHE A 318 -2.44 13.78 9.77
CA PHE A 318 -3.80 13.46 9.34
C PHE A 318 -4.12 14.22 8.05
N VAL A 319 -4.80 13.54 7.15
CA VAL A 319 -5.40 14.14 5.94
C VAL A 319 -6.81 13.59 5.77
N ALA A 320 -7.76 14.47 5.49
CA ALA A 320 -9.02 14.14 4.90
C ALA A 320 -9.23 15.00 3.65
N LEU A 321 -9.75 14.41 2.58
CA LEU A 321 -10.02 15.16 1.35
C LEU A 321 -11.18 14.56 0.56
N GLN A 322 -11.80 15.38 -0.27
CA GLN A 322 -12.81 15.01 -1.24
C GLN A 322 -12.17 15.01 -2.63
N ALA A 323 -12.04 13.83 -3.23
CA ALA A 323 -11.65 13.64 -4.61
C ALA A 323 -12.90 13.46 -5.50
N GLU A 324 -12.77 13.84 -6.76
CA GLU A 324 -13.78 13.63 -7.79
C GLU A 324 -13.13 12.98 -9.01
N VAL A 325 -13.78 11.95 -9.58
CA VAL A 325 -13.33 11.28 -10.80
C VAL A 325 -14.20 11.73 -11.96
N GLU A 326 -13.64 12.54 -12.84
CA GLU A 326 -14.38 13.16 -13.98
C GLU A 326 -14.47 12.22 -15.17
N ASN A 327 -15.27 11.18 -15.05
CA ASN A 327 -15.60 10.27 -16.14
C ASN A 327 -17.09 9.90 -16.12
N TRP A 328 -17.56 9.21 -17.14
CA TRP A 328 -18.99 8.86 -17.28
C TRP A 328 -19.51 7.93 -16.18
N ARG A 329 -18.65 7.12 -15.56
CA ARG A 329 -19.03 6.23 -14.48
C ARG A 329 -19.27 6.98 -13.16
N TRP A 330 -18.42 7.99 -12.87
CA TRP A 330 -18.30 8.58 -11.54
C TRP A 330 -18.68 10.05 -11.43
N ALA A 331 -19.01 10.71 -12.56
CA ALA A 331 -19.36 12.13 -12.53
C ALA A 331 -20.43 12.45 -11.46
N GLY A 332 -20.09 13.37 -10.54
CA GLY A 332 -20.94 13.79 -9.43
C GLY A 332 -20.92 12.87 -8.19
N VAL A 333 -20.09 11.82 -8.15
CA VAL A 333 -19.89 10.98 -6.97
C VAL A 333 -18.61 11.40 -6.25
N PRO A 334 -18.67 11.95 -5.03
CA PRO A 334 -17.49 12.27 -4.26
C PRO A 334 -16.84 11.02 -3.66
N PHE A 335 -15.52 11.01 -3.67
CA PHE A 335 -14.67 10.05 -2.98
C PHE A 335 -14.01 10.74 -1.80
N TYR A 336 -14.37 10.36 -0.59
CA TYR A 336 -13.78 10.88 0.63
C TYR A 336 -12.62 9.99 1.06
N LEU A 337 -11.41 10.53 1.07
CA LEU A 337 -10.19 9.83 1.50
C LEU A 337 -9.78 10.34 2.87
N ARG A 338 -9.45 9.43 3.79
CA ARG A 338 -9.01 9.78 5.14
C ARG A 338 -7.86 8.88 5.59
N THR A 339 -6.83 9.50 6.16
CA THR A 339 -5.76 8.79 6.85
C THR A 339 -5.27 9.60 8.05
N GLY A 340 -4.79 8.93 9.09
CA GLY A 340 -4.22 9.61 10.25
C GLY A 340 -3.45 8.68 11.18
N LYS A 341 -2.52 9.26 11.93
CA LYS A 341 -1.80 8.61 13.02
C LYS A 341 -2.41 8.96 14.36
N ARG A 342 -2.16 8.13 15.40
CA ARG A 342 -2.74 8.30 16.74
C ARG A 342 -4.26 8.40 16.73
N MET A 343 -4.91 7.73 15.78
CA MET A 343 -6.37 7.67 15.68
C MET A 343 -6.98 6.77 16.75
N ALA A 344 -8.28 6.93 17.00
CA ALA A 344 -9.04 6.15 17.99
C ALA A 344 -8.98 4.63 17.74
N ARG A 345 -9.01 4.23 16.46
CA ARG A 345 -8.91 2.82 16.03
C ARG A 345 -8.02 2.64 14.81
N LYS A 346 -7.34 1.50 14.76
CA LYS A 346 -6.67 1.07 13.53
C LYS A 346 -7.72 0.50 12.59
N CYS A 347 -7.81 1.04 11.38
CA CYS A 347 -8.66 0.48 10.33
C CYS A 347 -8.09 0.78 8.95
N SER A 348 -8.35 -0.14 8.02
CA SER A 348 -8.25 0.11 6.59
C SER A 348 -9.56 -0.40 5.99
N GLU A 349 -10.36 0.49 5.44
CA GLU A 349 -11.72 0.15 4.99
C GLU A 349 -12.17 1.02 3.82
N ILE A 350 -13.05 0.44 3.01
CA ILE A 350 -13.74 1.10 1.91
C ILE A 350 -15.24 0.96 2.17
N VAL A 351 -15.96 2.06 2.10
CA VAL A 351 -17.43 2.07 2.22
C VAL A 351 -18.02 2.62 0.94
N ILE A 352 -18.89 1.85 0.31
CA ILE A 352 -19.70 2.27 -0.83
C ILE A 352 -21.11 2.55 -0.30
N GLN A 353 -21.48 3.81 -0.26
CA GLN A 353 -22.82 4.24 0.11
C GLN A 353 -23.68 4.33 -1.15
N PHE A 354 -24.72 3.52 -1.21
CA PHE A 354 -25.69 3.60 -2.30
C PHE A 354 -26.66 4.75 -2.08
N LYS A 355 -27.28 5.21 -3.16
CA LYS A 355 -28.40 6.17 -3.11
C LYS A 355 -29.62 5.54 -2.42
N PRO A 356 -30.47 6.32 -1.78
CA PRO A 356 -31.73 5.81 -1.25
C PRO A 356 -32.63 5.31 -2.40
N VAL A 357 -33.61 4.48 -2.05
CA VAL A 357 -34.65 4.10 -3.02
C VAL A 357 -35.35 5.34 -3.56
N PRO A 358 -35.65 5.41 -4.87
CA PRO A 358 -36.22 6.62 -5.49
C PRO A 358 -37.56 7.04 -4.90
N HIS A 359 -38.32 6.06 -4.45
CA HIS A 359 -39.64 6.25 -3.82
C HIS A 359 -39.87 5.14 -2.80
N SER A 360 -40.23 5.51 -1.57
CA SER A 360 -40.59 4.51 -0.55
C SER A 360 -42.09 4.14 -0.71
N LEU A 361 -42.34 2.84 -0.82
CA LEU A 361 -43.69 2.27 -0.84
C LEU A 361 -44.22 1.95 0.56
N ILE A 362 -43.40 2.20 1.59
CA ILE A 362 -43.67 1.82 2.97
C ILE A 362 -43.85 3.08 3.80
N ASP A 363 -44.96 3.15 4.56
CA ASP A 363 -45.24 4.23 5.50
C ASP A 363 -44.09 4.37 6.52
N GLY A 364 -43.66 5.60 6.77
CA GLY A 364 -42.52 5.90 7.63
C GLY A 364 -41.18 5.98 6.94
N GLY A 365 -41.12 5.77 5.62
CA GLY A 365 -39.91 5.86 4.79
C GLY A 365 -39.20 4.52 4.59
N GLY A 366 -38.31 4.44 3.61
CA GLY A 366 -37.57 3.22 3.22
C GLY A 366 -36.44 2.81 4.14
N GLY A 367 -36.23 3.51 5.26
CA GLY A 367 -35.06 3.34 6.13
C GLY A 367 -33.74 3.85 5.51
N PRO A 368 -32.58 3.57 6.11
CA PRO A 368 -31.28 3.98 5.60
C PRO A 368 -30.97 3.30 4.25
N ALA A 369 -30.31 4.04 3.38
CA ALA A 369 -29.87 3.50 2.09
C ALA A 369 -28.87 2.34 2.26
N ASN A 370 -28.85 1.43 1.29
CA ASN A 370 -27.97 0.28 1.32
C ASN A 370 -26.49 0.70 1.33
N ARG A 371 -25.67 -0.18 1.88
CA ARG A 371 -24.22 0.07 2.05
C ARG A 371 -23.43 -1.21 1.86
N LEU A 372 -22.32 -1.10 1.14
CA LEU A 372 -21.32 -2.15 1.08
C LEU A 372 -20.09 -1.70 1.86
N TRP A 373 -19.67 -2.52 2.79
CA TRP A 373 -18.48 -2.28 3.61
C TRP A 373 -17.41 -3.32 3.31
N ILE A 374 -16.21 -2.87 2.94
CA ILE A 374 -15.07 -3.72 2.65
C ILE A 374 -13.98 -3.36 3.64
N ARG A 375 -13.81 -4.19 4.67
CA ARG A 375 -12.75 -4.04 5.68
C ARG A 375 -11.52 -4.80 5.24
N LEU A 376 -10.40 -4.09 5.16
CA LEU A 376 -9.11 -4.63 4.77
C LEU A 376 -8.23 -4.95 5.99
N GLN A 377 -8.44 -4.24 7.11
CA GLN A 377 -7.75 -4.40 8.40
C GLN A 377 -8.58 -3.80 9.53
N PRO A 378 -8.50 -4.35 10.78
CA PRO A 378 -7.69 -5.51 11.20
C PRO A 378 -8.29 -6.85 10.77
N GLU A 379 -9.59 -6.91 10.54
CA GLU A 379 -10.31 -8.09 10.08
C GLU A 379 -10.71 -7.92 8.62
N GLU A 380 -10.54 -8.99 7.85
CA GLU A 380 -10.90 -9.02 6.45
C GLU A 380 -12.36 -9.46 6.29
N ARG A 381 -13.21 -8.48 5.99
CA ARG A 381 -14.65 -8.66 6.02
C ARG A 381 -15.33 -7.86 4.91
N ILE A 382 -16.31 -8.47 4.27
CA ILE A 382 -17.20 -7.79 3.34
C ILE A 382 -18.61 -7.90 3.92
N SER A 383 -19.28 -6.78 4.17
CA SER A 383 -20.66 -6.77 4.63
C SER A 383 -21.55 -5.87 3.76
N VAL A 384 -22.79 -6.32 3.53
CA VAL A 384 -23.81 -5.57 2.80
C VAL A 384 -24.96 -5.29 3.75
N GLN A 385 -25.22 -4.01 4.00
CA GLN A 385 -26.40 -3.58 4.76
C GLN A 385 -27.62 -3.51 3.84
N LEU A 386 -28.64 -4.26 4.20
CA LEU A 386 -29.94 -4.31 3.51
C LEU A 386 -31.06 -3.98 4.48
N MET A 387 -32.24 -3.64 3.92
CA MET A 387 -33.44 -3.47 4.72
C MET A 387 -34.24 -4.76 4.72
N ALA A 388 -34.64 -5.24 5.90
CA ALA A 388 -35.49 -6.40 6.08
C ALA A 388 -36.76 -6.01 6.87
N LYS A 389 -37.83 -6.74 6.63
CA LYS A 389 -39.05 -6.59 7.40
C LYS A 389 -38.87 -7.19 8.79
N THR A 390 -39.20 -6.45 9.85
CA THR A 390 -39.24 -6.99 11.21
C THR A 390 -40.33 -8.08 11.32
N PRO A 391 -40.09 -9.14 12.12
CA PRO A 391 -41.11 -10.15 12.41
C PRO A 391 -42.37 -9.49 13.01
N GLY A 392 -43.54 -9.99 12.64
CA GLY A 392 -44.80 -9.52 13.15
C GLY A 392 -45.72 -8.90 12.07
N LYS A 393 -46.79 -8.21 12.51
CA LYS A 393 -47.79 -7.56 11.66
C LYS A 393 -47.30 -6.21 11.15
N GLY A 394 -47.57 -5.88 9.89
CA GLY A 394 -47.18 -4.61 9.26
C GLY A 394 -45.87 -4.72 8.48
N MET A 395 -45.42 -3.60 7.91
CA MET A 395 -44.23 -3.48 7.05
C MET A 395 -43.16 -2.58 7.71
N GLN A 396 -42.87 -2.81 8.98
CA GLN A 396 -41.75 -2.14 9.63
C GLN A 396 -40.43 -2.70 9.14
N LEU A 397 -39.51 -1.80 8.78
CA LEU A 397 -38.18 -2.18 8.28
C LEU A 397 -37.09 -1.90 9.31
N GLU A 398 -36.11 -2.80 9.34
CA GLU A 398 -34.86 -2.61 10.07
C GLU A 398 -33.64 -2.97 9.20
N PRO A 399 -32.49 -2.31 9.42
CA PRO A 399 -31.27 -2.67 8.72
C PRO A 399 -30.73 -4.02 9.22
N VAL A 400 -30.36 -4.90 8.28
CA VAL A 400 -29.69 -6.18 8.55
C VAL A 400 -28.39 -6.23 7.77
N GLU A 401 -27.39 -6.93 8.29
CA GLU A 401 -26.12 -7.14 7.59
C GLU A 401 -26.04 -8.58 7.05
N LEU A 402 -25.72 -8.67 5.77
CA LEU A 402 -25.17 -9.91 5.18
C LEU A 402 -23.65 -9.81 5.27
N ASP A 403 -23.04 -10.73 5.97
CA ASP A 403 -21.66 -10.66 6.35
C ASP A 403 -20.85 -11.85 5.84
N LEU A 404 -19.75 -11.56 5.17
CA LEU A 404 -18.78 -12.52 4.68
C LEU A 404 -17.42 -12.27 5.36
N ASN A 405 -17.12 -13.11 6.34
CA ASN A 405 -15.77 -13.19 6.87
C ASN A 405 -14.90 -14.03 5.92
N LEU A 406 -14.04 -13.37 5.16
CA LEU A 406 -13.16 -14.03 4.18
C LEU A 406 -12.17 -14.98 4.85
N ALA A 407 -11.77 -14.67 6.10
CA ALA A 407 -10.90 -15.53 6.89
C ALA A 407 -11.57 -16.90 7.13
N GLU A 408 -12.82 -16.92 7.54
CA GLU A 408 -13.56 -18.14 7.84
C GLU A 408 -14.00 -18.87 6.56
N ALA A 409 -14.42 -18.12 5.53
CA ALA A 409 -14.96 -18.69 4.31
C ALA A 409 -13.88 -19.39 3.45
N LEU A 410 -12.65 -18.82 3.38
CA LEU A 410 -11.62 -19.28 2.44
C LEU A 410 -10.48 -20.04 3.12
N SER A 411 -10.27 -19.90 4.44
CA SER A 411 -9.06 -20.40 5.11
C SER A 411 -9.24 -21.70 5.90
N ARG A 412 -10.29 -22.47 5.67
CA ARG A 412 -10.50 -23.71 6.47
C ARG A 412 -9.29 -24.66 6.52
N ASN A 413 -8.31 -24.51 5.59
CA ASN A 413 -7.09 -25.35 5.56
C ASN A 413 -5.84 -24.67 4.97
N LYS A 414 -5.78 -23.35 4.80
CA LYS A 414 -4.62 -22.69 4.20
C LYS A 414 -4.22 -21.45 5.00
N ARG A 415 -2.91 -21.34 5.30
CA ARG A 415 -2.33 -20.11 5.86
C ARG A 415 -2.49 -18.98 4.83
N ARG A 416 -2.80 -17.78 5.31
CA ARG A 416 -2.80 -16.58 4.48
C ARG A 416 -1.38 -16.08 4.29
N TRP A 417 -1.10 -15.68 3.07
CA TRP A 417 0.17 -15.08 2.75
C TRP A 417 0.21 -13.62 3.22
N ASP A 418 1.36 -13.23 3.73
CA ASP A 418 1.68 -11.81 3.92
C ASP A 418 1.84 -11.13 2.55
N ALA A 419 1.57 -9.83 2.48
CA ALA A 419 1.70 -9.06 1.25
C ALA A 419 3.10 -9.20 0.61
N TYR A 420 4.16 -9.25 1.42
CA TYR A 420 5.53 -9.40 0.92
C TYR A 420 5.80 -10.80 0.36
N GLU A 421 5.19 -11.84 0.90
CA GLU A 421 5.30 -13.20 0.34
C GLU A 421 4.74 -13.23 -1.09
N ARG A 422 3.56 -12.63 -1.27
CA ARG A 422 2.92 -12.55 -2.58
C ARG A 422 3.75 -11.73 -3.56
N LEU A 423 4.12 -10.51 -3.19
CA LEU A 423 4.88 -9.62 -4.06
C LEU A 423 6.26 -10.18 -4.45
N LEU A 424 6.95 -10.88 -3.53
CA LEU A 424 8.22 -11.52 -3.85
C LEU A 424 8.08 -12.63 -4.88
N LEU A 425 7.02 -13.45 -4.80
CA LEU A 425 6.75 -14.46 -5.82
C LEU A 425 6.40 -13.83 -7.17
N ASP A 426 5.53 -12.83 -7.19
CA ASP A 426 5.18 -12.12 -8.42
C ASP A 426 6.43 -11.51 -9.09
N VAL A 427 7.36 -10.94 -8.30
CA VAL A 427 8.67 -10.48 -8.84
C VAL A 427 9.46 -11.64 -9.41
N ILE A 428 9.57 -12.78 -8.72
CA ILE A 428 10.32 -13.97 -9.19
C ILE A 428 9.68 -14.56 -10.46
N GLU A 429 8.37 -14.51 -10.60
CA GLU A 429 7.63 -15.00 -11.77
C GLU A 429 7.57 -13.96 -12.91
N GLY A 430 7.78 -12.69 -12.59
CA GLY A 430 7.71 -11.58 -13.55
C GLY A 430 6.30 -11.03 -13.76
N ASP A 431 5.39 -11.33 -12.85
CA ASP A 431 4.04 -10.76 -12.86
C ASP A 431 4.02 -9.38 -12.20
N SER A 432 3.80 -8.34 -12.98
CA SER A 432 3.75 -6.96 -12.50
C SER A 432 2.33 -6.43 -12.27
N THR A 433 1.33 -7.30 -12.21
CA THR A 433 -0.09 -6.92 -12.03
C THR A 433 -0.34 -6.12 -10.74
N LEU A 434 0.36 -6.47 -9.65
CA LEU A 434 0.22 -5.84 -8.33
C LEU A 434 1.27 -4.74 -8.08
N PHE A 435 1.94 -4.26 -9.11
CA PHE A 435 2.97 -3.22 -9.00
C PHE A 435 2.59 -1.96 -9.76
N MET A 436 3.01 -0.82 -9.24
CA MET A 436 2.76 0.46 -9.87
C MET A 436 3.64 0.66 -11.11
N ARG A 437 3.04 1.16 -12.16
CA ARG A 437 3.76 1.56 -13.37
C ARG A 437 4.27 3.00 -13.22
N ARG A 438 5.31 3.35 -13.97
CA ARG A 438 5.93 4.68 -13.98
C ARG A 438 4.90 5.81 -14.09
N ASP A 439 4.03 5.73 -15.09
CA ASP A 439 3.02 6.74 -15.38
C ASP A 439 1.93 6.86 -14.32
N GLU A 440 1.58 5.77 -13.61
CA GLU A 440 0.69 5.82 -12.45
C GLU A 440 1.31 6.63 -11.31
N VAL A 441 2.61 6.41 -11.02
CA VAL A 441 3.33 7.16 -9.97
C VAL A 441 3.40 8.64 -10.31
N GLU A 442 3.74 8.96 -11.58
CA GLU A 442 3.82 10.34 -12.05
C GLU A 442 2.44 11.03 -12.07
N ALA A 443 1.37 10.34 -12.50
CA ALA A 443 0.01 10.87 -12.46
C ALA A 443 -0.48 11.12 -11.03
N ALA A 444 -0.18 10.21 -10.10
CA ALA A 444 -0.51 10.39 -8.68
C ALA A 444 0.19 11.61 -8.07
N TRP A 445 1.48 11.82 -8.36
CA TRP A 445 2.20 13.03 -7.94
C TRP A 445 1.67 14.29 -8.61
N GLY A 446 1.34 14.22 -9.91
CA GLY A 446 0.74 15.34 -10.65
C GLY A 446 -0.57 15.84 -10.02
N TRP A 447 -1.32 14.95 -9.36
CA TRP A 447 -2.55 15.33 -8.63
C TRP A 447 -2.26 15.79 -7.20
N VAL A 448 -1.26 15.21 -6.51
CA VAL A 448 -0.94 15.54 -5.10
C VAL A 448 -0.15 16.84 -4.96
N ASP A 449 0.82 17.11 -5.83
CA ASP A 449 1.70 18.28 -5.71
C ASP A 449 0.95 19.63 -5.70
N PRO A 450 -0.10 19.87 -6.55
CA PRO A 450 -0.90 21.06 -6.47
C PRO A 450 -1.62 21.27 -5.13
N ILE A 451 -2.03 20.18 -4.46
CA ILE A 451 -2.66 20.25 -3.12
C ILE A 451 -1.63 20.71 -2.09
N LEU A 452 -0.43 20.10 -2.10
CA LEU A 452 0.66 20.48 -1.22
C LEU A 452 1.14 21.93 -1.45
N ALA A 453 1.15 22.38 -2.70
CA ALA A 453 1.45 23.76 -3.05
C ALA A 453 0.37 24.71 -2.52
N GLY A 454 -0.91 24.37 -2.73
CA GLY A 454 -2.04 25.18 -2.25
C GLY A 454 -2.06 25.32 -0.73
N TRP A 455 -1.72 24.28 0.02
CA TRP A 455 -1.59 24.38 1.49
C TRP A 455 -0.56 25.42 1.91
N ARG A 456 0.59 25.50 1.21
CA ARG A 456 1.64 26.49 1.47
C ARG A 456 1.21 27.89 1.03
N GLU A 457 0.67 28.03 -0.17
CA GLU A 457 0.24 29.30 -0.76
C GLU A 457 -0.86 29.99 0.07
N HIS A 458 -1.78 29.20 0.63
CA HIS A 458 -2.87 29.71 1.45
C HIS A 458 -2.62 29.63 2.96
N TYR A 459 -1.37 29.35 3.39
CA TYR A 459 -0.99 29.27 4.81
C TYR A 459 -1.92 28.37 5.62
N GLN A 460 -2.35 27.26 5.03
CA GLN A 460 -3.26 26.31 5.68
C GLN A 460 -2.51 25.43 6.69
N SER A 461 -2.39 25.92 7.94
CA SER A 461 -1.76 25.16 9.02
C SER A 461 -2.54 23.89 9.37
N PRO A 462 -1.86 22.81 9.83
CA PRO A 462 -2.54 21.60 10.26
C PRO A 462 -3.41 21.87 11.50
N ARG A 463 -4.63 21.36 11.50
CA ARG A 463 -5.57 21.48 12.62
C ARG A 463 -5.20 20.51 13.73
N PRO A 464 -5.11 20.94 15.00
CA PRO A 464 -4.82 20.04 16.09
C PRO A 464 -5.98 19.04 16.30
N TYR A 465 -5.66 17.78 16.60
CA TYR A 465 -6.63 16.80 17.07
C TYR A 465 -6.04 16.00 18.22
N PRO A 466 -6.83 15.67 19.27
CA PRO A 466 -6.33 14.86 20.37
C PRO A 466 -5.93 13.45 19.89
N ALA A 467 -4.78 12.94 20.31
CA ALA A 467 -4.45 11.54 20.10
C ALA A 467 -5.54 10.63 20.70
N GLY A 468 -5.94 9.60 19.97
CA GLY A 468 -7.06 8.73 20.34
C GLY A 468 -8.45 9.23 19.90
N SER A 469 -8.52 10.32 19.10
CA SER A 469 -9.75 10.82 18.48
C SER A 469 -9.90 10.34 17.03
N ASN A 470 -10.98 10.74 16.37
CA ASN A 470 -11.27 10.45 14.97
C ASN A 470 -10.74 11.53 13.99
N GLY A 471 -9.74 12.32 14.45
CA GLY A 471 -9.15 13.40 13.67
C GLY A 471 -9.75 14.77 14.03
N PRO A 472 -9.37 15.83 13.31
CA PRO A 472 -9.88 17.18 13.56
C PRO A 472 -11.36 17.33 13.18
N GLU A 473 -12.10 18.21 13.90
CA GLU A 473 -13.53 18.46 13.66
C GLU A 473 -13.82 18.90 12.22
N GLN A 474 -12.90 19.65 11.61
CA GLN A 474 -13.04 20.10 10.22
C GLN A 474 -13.16 18.92 9.22
N ALA A 475 -12.62 17.75 9.56
CA ALA A 475 -12.79 16.56 8.74
C ALA A 475 -14.23 16.01 8.77
N GLN A 476 -14.99 16.27 9.85
CA GLN A 476 -16.42 15.98 9.91
C GLN A 476 -17.19 16.97 9.05
N LEU A 477 -16.89 18.26 9.18
CA LEU A 477 -17.55 19.33 8.43
C LEU A 477 -17.40 19.15 6.91
N LEU A 478 -16.30 18.60 6.43
CA LEU A 478 -16.07 18.29 5.01
C LEU A 478 -17.21 17.45 4.40
N LEU A 479 -17.82 16.55 5.18
CA LEU A 479 -18.91 15.71 4.74
C LEU A 479 -20.27 16.31 5.14
N GLU A 480 -20.38 16.90 6.33
CA GLU A 480 -21.65 17.42 6.88
C GLU A 480 -22.24 18.56 6.04
N LEU A 481 -21.39 19.41 5.46
CA LEU A 481 -21.80 20.46 4.52
C LEU A 481 -22.54 19.91 3.28
N GLN A 482 -22.37 18.63 2.99
CA GLN A 482 -23.04 17.93 1.90
C GLN A 482 -24.11 16.93 2.40
N GLY A 483 -24.51 17.04 3.68
CA GLY A 483 -25.49 16.16 4.30
C GLY A 483 -25.00 14.73 4.53
N ARG A 484 -23.68 14.50 4.58
CA ARG A 484 -23.03 13.21 4.75
C ARG A 484 -22.26 13.16 6.05
N ARG A 485 -21.79 11.97 6.44
CA ARG A 485 -20.93 11.78 7.62
C ARG A 485 -19.94 10.64 7.38
N TRP A 486 -18.83 10.63 8.13
CA TRP A 486 -17.96 9.47 8.18
C TRP A 486 -18.72 8.28 8.76
N LEU A 487 -18.59 7.14 8.08
CA LEU A 487 -19.20 5.87 8.49
C LEU A 487 -18.12 5.07 9.25
N GLU A 488 -18.47 4.63 10.48
CA GLU A 488 -17.53 3.98 11.43
C GLU A 488 -18.10 2.69 11.98
#